data_1149a3e96c43a1d1ffac96936c209048
#
_entry.id   1149a3e96c43a1d1ffac96936c209048
#
_cell.length_a   1.000
_cell.length_b   1.000
_cell.length_c   1.000
_cell.angle_alpha   90.00
_cell.angle_beta   90.00
_cell.angle_gamma   90.00
#
_symmetry.space_group_name_H-M   'P 1'
#
loop_
_entity.id
_entity.type
_entity.pdbx_description
1 polymer ?
#
loop_
_entity_poly.entity_id
_entity_poly.type
_entity_poly.pdbx_seq_one_letter_code
_entity_poly.pdbx_strand_id
1 'polypeptide(L)'
;MHHPSQLLTCCALLLVGCSGETDGSTNMDAILPSGGSAGSDSVASAGGGSSAIAGAVSGGTTSNAGTDVGGSVGNDATGGVETAGGGASPGGGVTQVGGSAGAGGVALTPGPIDFAQWTLQLPIGTGTSPTTISSMQLLAGFSNEYFYRADDGGQMYMDPATGITTSGSTRCRTEMREQVPGAGSAGWASSGTNTMTVEGKVVKMGGGSITVAQVFNADDSIPLGELQYTSGHKFTLFYEESKGGGGSPTDLKTSVALNTRYTFSLALSAGQLSVTINGKQVYTHTPSAGILSNKFYFKFGNYDQSTSAGTPSKTPYSIVEAYKVDVVHQ
;
A
#
# COMPACT_ATOMS: atom_id res chain seq x y z
N MET A 1 -69.13 -15.34 -17.44
CA MET A 1 -69.31 -16.75 -17.84
C MET A 1 -67.94 -17.43 -17.71
N HIS A 2 -67.89 -18.47 -16.87
CA HIS A 2 -66.90 -19.55 -16.73
C HIS A 2 -65.50 -19.26 -16.16
N HIS A 3 -65.39 -19.41 -14.85
CA HIS A 3 -64.33 -20.17 -14.18
C HIS A 3 -64.54 -21.69 -14.50
N PRO A 4 -63.54 -22.55 -14.36
CA PRO A 4 -62.89 -23.04 -13.15
C PRO A 4 -61.44 -23.46 -13.37
N SER A 5 -60.59 -23.80 -12.50
CA SER A 5 -60.46 -24.58 -11.28
C SER A 5 -59.05 -25.07 -11.15
N GLN A 6 -58.46 -24.85 -10.06
CA GLN A 6 -57.59 -25.69 -9.19
C GLN A 6 -56.96 -26.97 -9.76
N LEU A 7 -55.65 -27.15 -9.52
CA LEU A 7 -55.18 -28.43 -8.97
C LEU A 7 -53.92 -28.21 -8.11
N LEU A 8 -54.11 -28.44 -6.81
CA LEU A 8 -53.08 -28.72 -5.80
C LEU A 8 -52.54 -30.13 -6.06
N THR A 9 -51.24 -30.32 -5.99
CA THR A 9 -50.67 -31.66 -5.76
C THR A 9 -49.53 -31.54 -4.74
N CYS A 10 -49.81 -32.00 -3.51
CA CYS A 10 -48.90 -32.41 -2.48
C CYS A 10 -48.38 -33.83 -2.76
N CYS A 11 -47.08 -34.09 -2.55
CA CYS A 11 -46.53 -35.39 -2.16
C CYS A 11 -45.14 -35.08 -1.59
N ALA A 12 -44.95 -35.13 -0.32
CA ALA A 12 -44.78 -36.26 0.60
C ALA A 12 -43.32 -36.78 0.67
N LEU A 13 -42.81 -36.60 1.88
CA LEU A 13 -41.62 -37.13 2.53
C LEU A 13 -41.24 -38.56 2.10
N LEU A 14 -39.91 -38.80 2.04
CA LEU A 14 -39.33 -40.08 2.44
C LEU A 14 -37.97 -39.84 3.12
N LEU A 15 -37.96 -40.03 4.41
CA LEU A 15 -36.80 -40.29 5.24
C LEU A 15 -36.36 -41.74 5.06
N VAL A 16 -35.10 -41.94 4.71
CA VAL A 16 -34.41 -43.22 5.01
C VAL A 16 -33.09 -42.89 5.62
N GLY A 17 -32.96 -43.19 6.89
CA GLY A 17 -31.71 -43.23 7.60
C GLY A 17 -31.01 -44.57 7.34
N CYS A 18 -29.71 -44.55 7.33
CA CYS A 18 -28.88 -45.69 7.73
C CYS A 18 -27.54 -45.18 8.26
N SER A 19 -27.29 -45.58 9.44
CA SER A 19 -26.09 -45.51 10.25
C SER A 19 -24.96 -46.37 9.64
N GLY A 20 -23.71 -45.95 9.85
CA GLY A 20 -22.50 -46.76 9.57
C GLY A 20 -21.24 -45.99 9.92
N GLU A 21 -20.69 -46.37 11.10
CA GLU A 21 -19.33 -46.11 11.58
C GLU A 21 -18.26 -46.42 10.50
N THR A 22 -17.10 -45.80 10.48
CA THR A 22 -15.90 -45.99 11.32
C THR A 22 -14.73 -45.14 10.79
N ASP A 23 -13.97 -44.59 11.73
CA ASP A 23 -12.53 -44.34 11.79
C ASP A 23 -11.70 -44.11 10.51
N GLY A 24 -10.97 -43.00 10.56
CA GLY A 24 -9.86 -42.73 9.64
C GLY A 24 -9.12 -41.45 9.96
N SER A 25 -8.57 -41.36 11.19
CA SER A 25 -7.54 -40.40 11.53
C SER A 25 -6.32 -40.61 10.63
N THR A 26 -6.03 -39.65 9.77
CA THR A 26 -4.69 -39.53 9.19
C THR A 26 -4.17 -38.12 9.43
N ASN A 27 -3.33 -38.01 10.45
CA ASN A 27 -2.35 -36.95 10.62
C ASN A 27 -1.55 -36.85 9.31
N MET A 28 -1.52 -35.65 8.74
CA MET A 28 -0.43 -35.27 7.83
C MET A 28 0.49 -34.32 8.57
N ASP A 29 1.54 -34.90 9.10
CA ASP A 29 2.71 -34.24 9.63
C ASP A 29 3.34 -33.33 8.57
N ALA A 30 3.61 -32.10 9.00
CA ALA A 30 4.44 -31.16 8.29
C ALA A 30 5.87 -31.68 8.23
N ILE A 31 6.36 -31.97 7.05
CA ILE A 31 7.76 -32.30 6.78
C ILE A 31 8.56 -31.01 6.76
N LEU A 32 9.36 -30.79 7.80
CA LEU A 32 10.50 -29.90 7.80
C LEU A 32 11.72 -30.68 7.32
N PRO A 33 12.55 -30.16 6.43
CA PRO A 33 13.85 -30.79 6.15
C PRO A 33 14.85 -30.41 7.25
N SER A 34 15.19 -31.38 8.10
CA SER A 34 16.36 -31.36 8.93
C SER A 34 17.59 -31.73 8.13
N GLY A 35 18.56 -30.86 8.07
CA GLY A 35 19.86 -31.11 7.48
C GLY A 35 20.97 -30.94 8.50
N GLY A 36 21.69 -32.04 8.80
CA GLY A 36 23.11 -32.06 9.03
C GLY A 36 23.62 -31.96 10.44
N SER A 37 23.79 -33.10 11.03
CA SER A 37 24.58 -33.44 12.21
C SER A 37 26.10 -33.37 11.95
N ALA A 38 26.89 -32.92 12.92
CA ALA A 38 27.94 -33.74 13.54
C ALA A 38 28.87 -32.93 14.44
N GLY A 39 29.22 -33.46 15.59
CA GLY A 39 30.42 -33.06 16.34
C GLY A 39 30.18 -32.92 17.85
N SER A 40 30.18 -34.08 18.52
CA SER A 40 30.41 -34.20 19.97
C SER A 40 31.74 -33.61 20.41
N ASP A 41 31.77 -32.92 21.56
CA ASP A 41 32.62 -33.36 22.66
C ASP A 41 32.26 -32.66 23.97
N SER A 42 32.11 -33.48 24.98
CA SER A 42 31.90 -33.20 26.38
C SER A 42 33.17 -32.69 27.05
N VAL A 43 33.04 -31.72 27.96
CA VAL A 43 33.75 -31.76 29.29
C VAL A 43 32.97 -30.93 30.31
N ALA A 44 32.68 -31.55 31.41
CA ALA A 44 32.16 -30.97 32.62
C ALA A 44 33.25 -30.20 33.39
N SER A 45 32.90 -29.10 34.07
CA SER A 45 33.33 -28.93 35.45
C SER A 45 32.64 -27.78 36.17
N ALA A 46 32.40 -28.00 37.43
CA ALA A 46 31.64 -27.27 38.40
C ALA A 46 32.40 -26.05 39.00
N GLY A 47 31.66 -25.24 39.78
CA GLY A 47 32.13 -24.28 40.80
C GLY A 47 31.58 -22.89 40.58
N GLY A 48 30.62 -22.33 41.27
CA GLY A 48 30.57 -22.05 42.68
C GLY A 48 31.05 -20.61 42.94
N GLY A 49 30.15 -19.68 43.39
CA GLY A 49 30.62 -18.45 44.00
C GLY A 49 29.66 -17.25 43.90
N SER A 50 28.87 -17.08 44.94
CA SER A 50 28.13 -15.83 45.28
C SER A 50 29.06 -14.65 45.48
N SER A 51 28.62 -13.43 45.16
CA SER A 51 28.60 -12.30 46.09
C SER A 51 28.00 -11.04 45.48
N ALA A 52 27.01 -10.54 46.16
CA ALA A 52 26.44 -9.20 46.00
C ALA A 52 27.43 -8.14 46.56
N ILE A 53 27.50 -6.97 45.91
CA ILE A 53 27.79 -5.72 46.62
C ILE A 53 26.98 -4.59 45.90
N ALA A 54 26.18 -3.94 46.75
CA ALA A 54 25.53 -2.67 46.46
C ALA A 54 26.54 -1.52 46.54
N GLY A 55 26.38 -0.51 45.72
CA GLY A 55 27.15 0.74 45.83
C GLY A 55 26.39 1.87 45.16
N ALA A 56 25.63 2.60 45.95
CA ALA A 56 25.06 3.89 45.62
C ALA A 56 26.04 5.00 45.96
N VAL A 57 26.24 5.99 45.04
CA VAL A 57 26.69 7.38 45.32
C VAL A 57 26.25 8.22 44.14
N SER A 58 25.24 9.07 44.20
CA SER A 58 25.14 10.44 44.69
C SER A 58 26.03 11.46 43.97
N GLY A 59 25.38 12.40 43.28
CA GLY A 59 25.66 13.82 43.34
C GLY A 59 26.48 14.44 42.21
N GLY A 60 25.93 15.48 41.60
CA GLY A 60 26.73 16.46 40.88
C GLY A 60 25.98 17.28 39.86
N THR A 61 25.13 18.21 40.33
CA THR A 61 24.69 19.40 39.62
C THR A 61 25.83 20.34 39.35
N THR A 62 26.02 20.84 38.14
CA THR A 62 26.55 22.19 37.91
C THR A 62 25.93 22.79 36.67
N SER A 63 25.14 23.80 36.92
CA SER A 63 24.75 24.87 36.02
C SER A 63 25.94 25.72 35.62
N ASN A 64 26.04 26.14 34.37
CA ASN A 64 26.67 27.41 34.04
C ASN A 64 25.97 28.08 32.88
N ALA A 65 25.43 29.24 33.22
CA ALA A 65 24.97 30.29 32.34
C ALA A 65 26.15 31.14 31.86
N GLY A 66 26.09 31.65 30.69
CA GLY A 66 27.00 32.64 30.12
C GLY A 66 26.46 33.05 28.77
N THR A 67 25.61 34.02 28.72
CA THR A 67 25.71 35.44 28.38
C THR A 67 26.27 35.74 26.98
N ASP A 68 25.38 36.27 26.18
CA ASP A 68 25.41 37.41 25.27
C ASP A 68 26.77 37.95 24.79
N VAL A 69 26.77 38.29 23.51
CA VAL A 69 27.16 39.56 22.84
C VAL A 69 26.88 39.32 21.36
N GLY A 70 26.02 39.96 20.58
CA GLY A 70 25.88 41.40 20.38
C GLY A 70 26.83 41.85 19.27
N GLY A 71 26.33 41.99 18.04
CA GLY A 71 27.10 42.48 16.91
C GLY A 71 26.24 42.76 15.70
N SER A 72 25.52 43.84 15.74
CA SER A 72 24.92 44.53 14.60
C SER A 72 25.94 45.51 14.04
N VAL A 73 26.08 45.67 12.74
CA VAL A 73 26.43 46.81 11.87
C VAL A 73 26.34 46.30 10.45
N GLY A 74 25.65 46.89 9.53
CA GLY A 74 25.36 48.26 9.25
C GLY A 74 25.81 48.52 7.82
N ASN A 75 24.86 48.87 6.96
CA ASN A 75 24.88 49.84 5.84
C ASN A 75 26.18 49.96 5.03
N ASP A 76 26.16 50.14 3.73
CA ASP A 76 25.63 51.19 2.84
C ASP A 76 26.02 50.82 1.40
N ALA A 77 25.16 50.91 0.46
CA ALA A 77 24.76 52.00 -0.42
C ALA A 77 25.79 52.44 -1.49
N THR A 78 25.22 52.73 -2.62
CA THR A 78 25.66 53.55 -3.77
C THR A 78 26.56 52.85 -4.77
N GLY A 79 26.23 52.79 -6.01
CA GLY A 79 25.75 53.71 -7.00
C GLY A 79 26.51 53.42 -8.28
N GLY A 80 25.90 53.48 -9.39
CA GLY A 80 26.58 53.39 -10.69
C GLY A 80 25.57 53.28 -11.83
N VAL A 81 25.05 54.40 -12.19
CA VAL A 81 24.34 54.62 -13.47
C VAL A 81 25.40 54.85 -14.53
N GLU A 82 25.34 54.14 -15.63
CA GLU A 82 25.81 54.69 -16.92
C GLU A 82 24.93 54.21 -18.07
N THR A 83 24.44 55.22 -18.75
CA THR A 83 23.63 55.23 -19.96
C THR A 83 24.47 55.15 -21.23
N ALA A 84 23.83 54.73 -22.26
CA ALA A 84 23.89 55.08 -23.69
C ALA A 84 24.25 53.84 -24.56
N GLY A 85 23.52 53.62 -25.57
CA GLY A 85 23.04 54.24 -26.72
C GLY A 85 22.40 53.28 -27.68
N GLY A 86 21.33 53.58 -28.20
CA GLY A 86 20.89 53.91 -29.53
C GLY A 86 20.86 52.76 -30.55
N GLY A 87 19.71 52.47 -31.08
CA GLY A 87 19.53 51.72 -32.32
C GLY A 87 18.05 51.59 -32.68
N ALA A 88 17.65 52.35 -33.67
CA ALA A 88 16.28 52.62 -34.10
C ALA A 88 15.54 51.44 -34.75
N SER A 89 14.25 51.51 -34.59
CA SER A 89 13.06 50.90 -35.25
C SER A 89 13.21 50.56 -36.76
N PRO A 90 12.31 49.70 -37.35
CA PRO A 90 10.91 50.11 -37.49
C PRO A 90 9.84 49.00 -37.36
N GLY A 91 8.73 49.36 -36.85
CA GLY A 91 7.41 49.27 -37.42
C GLY A 91 6.80 47.90 -37.73
N GLY A 92 5.84 47.53 -36.89
CA GLY A 92 4.82 46.57 -37.23
C GLY A 92 3.69 46.65 -36.19
N GLY A 93 2.66 47.42 -36.54
CA GLY A 93 1.49 47.55 -35.70
C GLY A 93 0.77 46.24 -35.55
N VAL A 94 0.52 45.82 -34.31
CA VAL A 94 -0.43 44.82 -33.99
C VAL A 94 -1.55 45.46 -33.20
N THR A 95 -2.68 45.48 -33.84
CA THR A 95 -4.00 45.86 -33.31
C THR A 95 -4.27 45.10 -32.02
N GLN A 96 -4.34 45.82 -30.94
CA GLN A 96 -4.80 45.29 -29.63
C GLN A 96 -6.31 45.06 -29.74
N VAL A 97 -6.70 43.77 -29.96
CA VAL A 97 -8.06 43.31 -29.77
C VAL A 97 -8.20 43.06 -28.27
N GLY A 98 -8.92 43.93 -27.60
CA GLY A 98 -9.37 43.74 -26.24
C GLY A 98 -10.30 42.52 -26.16
N GLY A 99 -9.73 41.37 -25.82
CA GLY A 99 -10.42 40.16 -25.46
C GLY A 99 -10.46 40.06 -23.96
N SER A 100 -11.65 40.23 -23.40
CA SER A 100 -11.97 39.92 -22.00
C SER A 100 -11.42 38.52 -21.69
N ALA A 101 -10.40 38.43 -20.82
CA ALA A 101 -9.89 37.18 -20.34
C ALA A 101 -10.93 36.54 -19.40
N GLY A 102 -11.75 35.71 -19.96
CA GLY A 102 -12.42 34.67 -19.20
C GLY A 102 -11.32 33.74 -18.67
N ALA A 103 -11.14 33.70 -17.37
CA ALA A 103 -10.32 32.71 -16.71
C ALA A 103 -10.99 31.32 -16.91
N GLY A 104 -10.84 30.78 -18.10
CA GLY A 104 -11.05 29.37 -18.36
C GLY A 104 -9.83 28.65 -17.77
N GLY A 105 -9.92 28.23 -16.52
CA GLY A 105 -8.97 27.28 -15.97
C GLY A 105 -8.97 26.06 -16.90
N VAL A 106 -7.84 25.86 -17.59
CA VAL A 106 -7.59 24.60 -18.31
C VAL A 106 -7.62 23.54 -17.23
N ALA A 107 -8.70 22.76 -17.17
CA ALA A 107 -8.74 21.56 -16.37
C ALA A 107 -7.57 20.71 -16.86
N LEU A 108 -6.52 20.62 -16.06
CA LEU A 108 -5.41 19.73 -16.34
C LEU A 108 -6.01 18.34 -16.41
N THR A 109 -5.95 17.70 -17.56
CA THR A 109 -6.33 16.29 -17.68
C THR A 109 -5.44 15.55 -16.69
N PRO A 110 -6.02 14.86 -15.68
CA PRO A 110 -5.21 14.10 -14.73
C PRO A 110 -4.27 13.19 -15.50
N GLY A 111 -3.02 13.11 -15.07
CA GLY A 111 -2.06 12.12 -15.60
C GLY A 111 -2.58 10.71 -15.38
N PRO A 112 -1.88 9.68 -15.86
CA PRO A 112 -2.28 8.27 -15.68
C PRO A 112 -2.51 7.86 -14.22
N ILE A 113 -1.86 8.57 -13.27
CA ILE A 113 -2.06 8.44 -11.83
C ILE A 113 -2.29 9.85 -11.26
N ASP A 114 -3.47 10.09 -10.71
CA ASP A 114 -3.78 11.34 -10.02
C ASP A 114 -3.20 11.34 -8.61
N PHE A 115 -1.99 11.84 -8.46
CA PHE A 115 -1.27 11.87 -7.18
C PHE A 115 -1.94 12.74 -6.11
N ALA A 116 -2.90 13.60 -6.44
CA ALA A 116 -3.65 14.38 -5.45
C ALA A 116 -4.43 13.50 -4.48
N GLN A 117 -4.78 12.28 -4.89
CA GLN A 117 -5.55 11.31 -4.11
C GLN A 117 -4.70 10.39 -3.25
N TRP A 118 -3.37 10.55 -3.22
CA TRP A 118 -2.47 9.57 -2.62
C TRP A 118 -1.41 10.19 -1.71
N THR A 119 -1.07 9.45 -0.66
CA THR A 119 0.25 9.54 -0.01
C THR A 119 1.03 8.27 -0.29
N LEU A 120 2.36 8.35 -0.23
CA LEU A 120 3.25 7.21 -0.48
C LEU A 120 4.01 6.87 0.80
N GLN A 121 3.93 5.62 1.25
CA GLN A 121 4.79 5.08 2.28
C GLN A 121 6.02 4.46 1.63
N LEU A 122 7.21 4.76 2.18
CA LEU A 122 8.50 4.26 1.72
C LEU A 122 9.12 3.30 2.73
N PRO A 123 10.00 2.37 2.30
CA PRO A 123 10.69 1.43 3.19
C PRO A 123 11.83 2.06 4.00
N ILE A 124 11.96 3.37 3.99
CA ILE A 124 12.96 4.17 4.73
C ILE A 124 12.27 4.95 5.85
N GLY A 125 13.03 5.44 6.82
CA GLY A 125 12.51 6.19 7.97
C GLY A 125 13.32 5.92 9.24
N THR A 126 12.67 5.99 10.40
CA THR A 126 13.31 5.74 11.69
C THR A 126 12.46 4.84 12.58
N GLY A 127 13.07 3.88 13.24
CA GLY A 127 12.38 2.95 14.16
C GLY A 127 11.23 2.21 13.45
N THR A 128 10.00 2.44 13.92
CA THR A 128 8.76 1.90 13.31
C THR A 128 7.94 2.97 12.62
N SER A 129 8.59 4.05 12.17
CA SER A 129 7.97 5.18 11.49
C SER A 129 8.54 5.30 10.07
N PRO A 130 7.93 4.61 9.09
CA PRO A 130 8.30 4.76 7.68
C PRO A 130 8.07 6.18 7.21
N THR A 131 8.93 6.65 6.29
CA THR A 131 8.76 7.95 5.65
C THR A 131 7.49 7.94 4.81
N THR A 132 6.67 8.98 4.99
CA THR A 132 5.47 9.22 4.18
C THR A 132 5.68 10.46 3.31
N ILE A 133 5.46 10.32 2.02
CA ILE A 133 5.48 11.40 1.03
C ILE A 133 4.05 11.89 0.82
N SER A 134 3.83 13.17 1.00
CA SER A 134 2.51 13.78 0.83
C SER A 134 2.09 13.87 -0.63
N SER A 135 0.79 14.03 -0.89
CA SER A 135 0.25 14.29 -2.23
C SER A 135 0.89 15.50 -2.90
N MET A 136 1.16 16.57 -2.13
CA MET A 136 1.85 17.76 -2.68
C MET A 136 3.28 17.46 -3.15
N GLN A 137 4.03 16.64 -2.41
CA GLN A 137 5.38 16.22 -2.81
C GLN A 137 5.34 15.32 -4.03
N LEU A 138 4.35 14.41 -4.13
CA LEU A 138 4.13 13.57 -5.30
C LEU A 138 3.78 14.40 -6.54
N LEU A 139 2.88 15.38 -6.40
CA LEU A 139 2.53 16.33 -7.47
C LEU A 139 3.71 17.21 -7.88
N ALA A 140 4.63 17.53 -6.97
CA ALA A 140 5.86 18.25 -7.24
C ALA A 140 6.94 17.37 -7.94
N GLY A 141 6.62 16.11 -8.24
CA GLY A 141 7.53 15.23 -8.97
C GLY A 141 8.51 14.46 -8.08
N PHE A 142 8.12 14.15 -6.82
CA PHE A 142 8.96 13.34 -5.95
C PHE A 142 9.41 12.04 -6.63
N SER A 143 10.70 11.73 -6.51
CA SER A 143 11.31 10.51 -7.02
C SER A 143 12.54 10.14 -6.18
N ASN A 144 12.78 8.85 -6.00
CA ASN A 144 13.98 8.30 -5.38
C ASN A 144 14.22 6.86 -5.86
N GLU A 145 15.16 6.14 -5.25
CA GLU A 145 15.49 4.75 -5.60
C GLU A 145 14.36 3.74 -5.39
N TYR A 146 13.37 4.06 -4.54
CA TYR A 146 12.23 3.17 -4.23
C TYR A 146 10.98 3.53 -5.04
N PHE A 147 10.91 4.76 -5.53
CA PHE A 147 9.77 5.29 -6.27
C PHE A 147 10.25 6.21 -7.39
N TYR A 148 10.17 5.76 -8.63
CA TYR A 148 10.69 6.48 -9.79
C TYR A 148 9.91 6.16 -11.06
N ARG A 149 10.06 7.02 -12.06
CA ARG A 149 9.43 6.84 -13.37
C ARG A 149 10.31 5.96 -14.25
N ALA A 150 9.72 4.96 -14.91
CA ALA A 150 10.39 4.15 -15.91
C ALA A 150 10.39 4.83 -17.28
N ASP A 151 11.28 4.41 -18.18
CA ASP A 151 11.40 4.96 -19.54
C ASP A 151 10.14 4.72 -20.38
N ASP A 152 9.39 3.65 -20.12
CA ASP A 152 8.14 3.33 -20.80
C ASP A 152 6.91 4.08 -20.22
N GLY A 153 7.15 4.98 -19.26
CA GLY A 153 6.15 5.85 -18.66
C GLY A 153 5.44 5.26 -17.45
N GLY A 154 5.77 4.05 -17.02
CA GLY A 154 5.25 3.44 -15.80
C GLY A 154 5.83 4.05 -14.53
N GLN A 155 5.11 3.99 -13.44
CA GLN A 155 5.59 4.37 -12.11
C GLN A 155 6.06 3.12 -11.37
N MET A 156 7.33 3.10 -11.01
CA MET A 156 7.98 2.00 -10.32
C MET A 156 7.80 2.10 -8.80
N TYR A 157 7.50 0.98 -8.18
CA TYR A 157 7.42 0.74 -6.73
C TYR A 157 8.42 -0.37 -6.40
N MET A 158 9.54 -0.03 -5.78
CA MET A 158 10.60 -0.97 -5.45
C MET A 158 10.60 -1.24 -3.95
N ASP A 159 10.55 -2.51 -3.57
CA ASP A 159 10.82 -2.92 -2.19
C ASP A 159 12.22 -3.54 -2.08
N PRO A 160 12.98 -3.18 -1.04
CA PRO A 160 14.19 -3.90 -0.66
C PRO A 160 13.84 -5.14 0.18
N ALA A 161 14.79 -6.06 0.35
CA ALA A 161 14.61 -7.24 1.21
C ALA A 161 14.37 -6.86 2.69
N THR A 162 14.98 -5.74 3.12
CA THR A 162 14.84 -5.18 4.47
C THR A 162 14.55 -3.69 4.41
N GLY A 163 13.74 -3.20 5.34
CA GLY A 163 13.40 -1.78 5.42
C GLY A 163 12.66 -1.41 6.70
N ILE A 164 12.31 -0.14 6.83
CA ILE A 164 11.54 0.36 7.96
C ILE A 164 10.08 -0.08 7.82
N THR A 165 9.52 -0.60 8.91
CA THR A 165 8.15 -1.11 8.98
C THR A 165 7.32 -0.28 9.95
N THR A 166 5.99 -0.29 9.81
CA THR A 166 5.09 0.25 10.84
C THR A 166 5.05 -0.67 12.06
N SER A 167 4.61 -0.14 13.22
CA SER A 167 4.46 -0.92 14.45
C SER A 167 3.49 -2.11 14.31
N GLY A 168 2.56 -2.05 13.35
CA GLY A 168 1.59 -3.12 13.07
C GLY A 168 2.02 -4.09 11.96
N SER A 169 3.26 -4.00 11.45
CA SER A 169 3.75 -4.84 10.35
C SER A 169 5.20 -5.27 10.60
N THR A 170 5.52 -6.48 10.19
CA THR A 170 6.90 -6.99 10.17
C THR A 170 7.57 -6.82 8.80
N ARG A 171 6.87 -6.24 7.82
CA ARG A 171 7.31 -6.12 6.42
C ARG A 171 7.33 -4.68 5.98
N CYS A 172 8.37 -4.29 5.26
CA CYS A 172 8.46 -2.97 4.64
C CYS A 172 7.67 -2.92 3.32
N ARG A 173 7.46 -1.72 2.81
CA ARG A 173 6.66 -1.52 1.59
C ARG A 173 6.95 -0.20 0.90
N THR A 174 6.71 -0.15 -0.39
CA THR A 174 6.57 1.05 -1.21
C THR A 174 5.14 1.08 -1.73
N GLU A 175 4.24 1.72 -0.97
CA GLU A 175 2.81 1.56 -1.15
C GLU A 175 2.08 2.90 -1.08
N MET A 176 1.20 3.16 -2.04
CA MET A 176 0.27 4.29 -2.02
C MET A 176 -0.88 4.01 -1.05
N ARG A 177 -1.27 5.06 -0.34
CA ARG A 177 -2.46 5.09 0.49
C ARG A 177 -3.38 6.20 0.01
N GLU A 178 -4.62 5.86 -0.23
CA GLU A 178 -5.65 6.80 -0.65
C GLU A 178 -5.88 7.90 0.37
N GLN A 179 -6.10 9.12 -0.15
CA GLN A 179 -6.38 10.34 0.60
C GLN A 179 -7.55 11.08 -0.05
N VAL A 180 -8.32 11.80 0.74
CA VAL A 180 -9.23 12.80 0.19
C VAL A 180 -8.40 14.05 -0.14
N PRO A 181 -8.40 14.54 -1.39
CA PRO A 181 -7.64 15.71 -1.78
C PRO A 181 -7.89 16.90 -0.84
N GLY A 182 -6.82 17.39 -0.20
CA GLY A 182 -6.88 18.52 0.73
C GLY A 182 -7.45 18.24 2.12
N ALA A 183 -7.97 17.06 2.40
CA ALA A 183 -8.60 16.71 3.67
C ALA A 183 -7.90 15.60 4.48
N GLY A 184 -6.78 15.06 3.97
CA GLY A 184 -6.02 14.01 4.66
C GLY A 184 -6.52 12.60 4.33
N SER A 185 -6.58 11.70 5.33
CA SER A 185 -6.91 10.28 5.10
C SER A 185 -8.30 10.09 4.53
N ALA A 186 -8.42 9.33 3.43
CA ALA A 186 -9.70 8.87 2.91
C ALA A 186 -10.37 7.91 3.88
N GLY A 187 -11.69 7.85 3.80
CA GLY A 187 -12.50 6.90 4.53
C GLY A 187 -13.92 6.93 3.96
N TRP A 188 -14.23 5.97 3.08
CA TRP A 188 -15.54 5.85 2.45
C TRP A 188 -16.34 4.69 3.06
N ALA A 189 -17.68 4.77 2.96
CA ALA A 189 -18.59 3.73 3.42
C ALA A 189 -18.68 2.60 2.39
N SER A 190 -19.02 1.39 2.84
CA SER A 190 -19.24 0.22 1.97
C SER A 190 -20.45 0.34 1.05
N SER A 191 -21.38 1.25 1.37
CA SER A 191 -22.54 1.59 0.52
C SER A 191 -22.09 2.44 -0.66
N GLY A 192 -22.71 2.31 -1.80
CA GLY A 192 -22.32 3.03 -3.02
C GLY A 192 -21.30 2.26 -3.87
N THR A 193 -20.73 2.94 -4.83
CA THR A 193 -19.73 2.37 -5.74
C THR A 193 -18.34 2.81 -5.32
N ASN A 194 -17.52 1.88 -4.86
CA ASN A 194 -16.12 2.15 -4.53
C ASN A 194 -15.25 1.16 -5.29
N THR A 195 -14.53 1.65 -6.27
CA THR A 195 -13.72 0.83 -7.18
C THR A 195 -12.38 1.49 -7.46
N MET A 196 -11.33 0.73 -7.33
CA MET A 196 -9.99 1.09 -7.81
C MET A 196 -9.62 0.16 -8.96
N THR A 197 -9.28 0.74 -10.11
CA THR A 197 -8.77 0.01 -11.28
C THR A 197 -7.34 0.42 -11.56
N VAL A 198 -6.46 -0.56 -11.68
CA VAL A 198 -5.03 -0.37 -11.92
C VAL A 198 -4.61 -1.13 -13.17
N GLU A 199 -3.90 -0.45 -14.09
CA GLU A 199 -3.10 -1.09 -15.12
C GLU A 199 -1.65 -1.14 -14.64
N GLY A 200 -1.06 -2.34 -14.58
CA GLY A 200 0.28 -2.54 -14.06
C GLY A 200 0.96 -3.82 -14.55
N LYS A 201 2.15 -4.07 -14.05
CA LYS A 201 2.88 -5.33 -14.20
C LYS A 201 3.75 -5.59 -12.98
N VAL A 202 4.04 -6.84 -12.69
CA VAL A 202 5.09 -7.22 -11.74
C VAL A 202 6.36 -7.44 -12.56
N VAL A 203 7.38 -6.62 -12.28
CA VAL A 203 8.66 -6.63 -13.01
C VAL A 203 9.61 -7.64 -12.38
N LYS A 204 9.65 -7.68 -11.04
CA LYS A 204 10.53 -8.56 -10.28
C LYS A 204 9.83 -9.07 -9.03
N MET A 205 9.98 -10.36 -8.78
CA MET A 205 9.57 -11.00 -7.53
C MET A 205 10.76 -11.13 -6.59
N GLY A 206 10.54 -10.83 -5.31
CA GLY A 206 11.52 -11.06 -4.25
C GLY A 206 11.35 -12.43 -3.61
N GLY A 207 10.12 -12.78 -3.29
CA GLY A 207 9.80 -14.01 -2.57
C GLY A 207 8.43 -14.57 -2.92
N GLY A 208 7.69 -15.07 -1.91
CA GLY A 208 6.46 -15.83 -2.08
C GLY A 208 5.30 -15.09 -2.72
N SER A 209 4.99 -13.88 -2.25
CA SER A 209 3.91 -13.05 -2.80
C SER A 209 4.14 -11.56 -2.57
N ILE A 210 3.53 -10.76 -3.43
CA ILE A 210 3.46 -9.29 -3.33
C ILE A 210 1.99 -8.91 -3.23
N THR A 211 1.58 -8.19 -2.18
CA THR A 211 0.30 -7.50 -2.15
C THR A 211 0.39 -6.28 -3.06
N VAL A 212 -0.33 -6.32 -4.17
CA VAL A 212 -0.34 -5.27 -5.21
C VAL A 212 -1.44 -4.24 -4.99
N ALA A 213 -2.49 -4.61 -4.23
CA ALA A 213 -3.59 -3.72 -3.86
C ALA A 213 -4.33 -4.21 -2.61
N GLN A 214 -4.99 -3.27 -1.92
CA GLN A 214 -5.81 -3.56 -0.73
C GLN A 214 -7.10 -2.74 -0.72
N VAL A 215 -8.20 -3.34 -0.23
CA VAL A 215 -9.26 -2.63 0.48
C VAL A 215 -8.92 -2.69 1.96
N PHE A 216 -8.65 -1.56 2.57
CA PHE A 216 -8.21 -1.50 3.96
C PHE A 216 -9.31 -0.94 4.84
N ASN A 217 -9.65 -1.65 5.91
CA ASN A 217 -10.59 -1.22 6.94
C ASN A 217 -9.90 -0.21 7.85
N ALA A 218 -10.36 1.04 7.80
CA ALA A 218 -9.74 2.14 8.52
C ALA A 218 -10.01 2.06 10.03
N ASP A 219 -11.20 1.61 10.42
CA ASP A 219 -11.64 1.60 11.82
C ASP A 219 -10.94 0.49 12.62
N ASP A 220 -10.78 -0.68 12.03
CA ASP A 220 -10.11 -1.83 12.67
C ASP A 220 -8.60 -1.89 12.38
N SER A 221 -8.11 -1.07 11.45
CA SER A 221 -6.71 -1.05 11.01
C SER A 221 -6.20 -2.38 10.47
N ILE A 222 -7.05 -3.09 9.70
CA ILE A 222 -6.74 -4.36 9.04
C ILE A 222 -7.05 -4.30 7.55
N PRO A 223 -6.40 -5.10 6.70
CA PRO A 223 -6.84 -5.27 5.32
C PRO A 223 -8.12 -6.11 5.29
N LEU A 224 -9.20 -5.61 4.69
CA LEU A 224 -10.38 -6.43 4.39
C LEU A 224 -10.07 -7.41 3.26
N GLY A 225 -9.32 -6.96 2.26
CA GLY A 225 -8.90 -7.78 1.14
C GLY A 225 -7.56 -7.32 0.58
N GLU A 226 -6.63 -8.24 0.44
CA GLU A 226 -5.33 -8.03 -0.21
C GLU A 226 -5.25 -8.82 -1.50
N LEU A 227 -5.18 -8.11 -2.62
CA LEU A 227 -4.89 -8.74 -3.91
C LEU A 227 -3.39 -9.01 -4.00
N GLN A 228 -3.01 -10.27 -4.07
CA GLN A 228 -1.63 -10.70 -4.08
C GLN A 228 -1.25 -11.35 -5.41
N TYR A 229 -0.04 -11.05 -5.87
CA TYR A 229 0.63 -11.75 -6.97
C TYR A 229 1.71 -12.66 -6.40
N THR A 230 1.68 -13.95 -6.74
CA THR A 230 2.55 -14.97 -6.15
C THR A 230 3.75 -15.32 -7.04
N SER A 231 4.76 -15.96 -6.46
CA SER A 231 5.92 -16.47 -7.19
C SER A 231 5.56 -17.53 -8.26
N GLY A 232 4.38 -18.15 -8.15
CA GLY A 232 3.80 -19.00 -9.19
C GLY A 232 3.12 -18.21 -10.32
N HIS A 233 3.29 -16.90 -10.37
CA HIS A 233 2.69 -15.98 -11.34
C HIS A 233 1.15 -16.01 -11.35
N LYS A 234 0.55 -16.25 -10.18
CA LYS A 234 -0.90 -16.33 -9.99
C LYS A 234 -1.37 -15.18 -9.12
N PHE A 235 -2.63 -14.81 -9.31
CA PHE A 235 -3.33 -13.93 -8.39
C PHE A 235 -4.05 -14.74 -7.31
N THR A 236 -3.94 -14.25 -6.06
CA THR A 236 -4.70 -14.73 -4.90
C THR A 236 -5.33 -13.53 -4.20
N LEU A 237 -6.40 -13.75 -3.48
CA LEU A 237 -6.98 -12.75 -2.58
C LEU A 237 -6.91 -13.28 -1.15
N PHE A 238 -6.19 -12.58 -0.30
CA PHE A 238 -6.26 -12.77 1.15
C PHE A 238 -7.42 -11.93 1.68
N TYR A 239 -8.37 -12.57 2.36
CA TYR A 239 -9.55 -11.94 2.91
C TYR A 239 -9.59 -12.12 4.43
N GLU A 240 -9.87 -11.03 5.18
CA GLU A 240 -9.89 -11.05 6.64
C GLU A 240 -10.93 -10.06 7.17
N GLU A 241 -11.75 -10.50 8.16
CA GLU A 241 -12.73 -9.65 8.84
C GLU A 241 -12.33 -9.25 10.26
N SER A 242 -11.31 -9.86 10.82
CA SER A 242 -10.85 -9.58 12.18
C SER A 242 -9.35 -9.70 12.30
N LYS A 243 -8.74 -8.87 13.13
CA LYS A 243 -7.29 -8.88 13.36
C LYS A 243 -6.84 -10.26 13.90
N GLY A 244 -5.94 -10.90 13.17
CA GLY A 244 -5.49 -12.26 13.50
C GLY A 244 -6.54 -13.34 13.25
N GLY A 245 -7.56 -13.06 12.43
CA GLY A 245 -8.67 -13.95 12.12
C GLY A 245 -8.34 -15.17 11.28
N GLY A 246 -7.06 -15.38 10.93
CA GLY A 246 -6.62 -16.60 10.27
C GLY A 246 -7.08 -16.72 8.81
N GLY A 247 -7.23 -15.59 8.12
CA GLY A 247 -7.54 -15.59 6.69
C GLY A 247 -6.54 -16.42 5.89
N SER A 248 -7.03 -17.08 4.85
CA SER A 248 -6.19 -17.84 3.91
C SER A 248 -6.32 -17.28 2.51
N PRO A 249 -5.24 -17.20 1.73
CA PRO A 249 -5.31 -16.75 0.34
C PRO A 249 -6.20 -17.67 -0.50
N THR A 250 -7.18 -17.09 -1.18
CA THR A 250 -8.01 -17.77 -2.18
C THR A 250 -7.34 -17.65 -3.54
N ASP A 251 -7.08 -18.79 -4.21
CA ASP A 251 -6.57 -18.82 -5.59
C ASP A 251 -7.65 -18.32 -6.56
N LEU A 252 -7.40 -17.21 -7.24
CA LEU A 252 -8.32 -16.59 -8.20
C LEU A 252 -8.31 -17.27 -9.58
N LYS A 253 -7.59 -18.38 -9.73
CA LYS A 253 -7.48 -19.17 -10.98
C LYS A 253 -7.07 -18.31 -12.19
N THR A 254 -6.27 -17.29 -11.92
CA THR A 254 -5.77 -16.36 -12.94
C THR A 254 -4.26 -16.22 -12.78
N SER A 255 -3.54 -16.35 -13.88
CA SER A 255 -2.09 -16.18 -13.93
C SER A 255 -1.69 -15.18 -15.01
N VAL A 256 -0.63 -14.43 -14.75
CA VAL A 256 -0.02 -13.47 -15.68
C VAL A 256 1.49 -13.58 -15.49
N ALA A 257 2.23 -13.76 -16.57
CA ALA A 257 3.69 -13.86 -16.48
C ALA A 257 4.34 -12.55 -15.99
N LEU A 258 5.54 -12.63 -15.41
CA LEU A 258 6.36 -11.45 -15.11
C LEU A 258 6.52 -10.57 -16.36
N ASN A 259 6.64 -9.28 -16.15
CA ASN A 259 6.78 -8.26 -17.20
C ASN A 259 5.63 -8.20 -18.20
N THR A 260 4.50 -8.85 -17.92
CA THR A 260 3.29 -8.77 -18.73
C THR A 260 2.32 -7.81 -18.06
N ARG A 261 1.81 -6.82 -18.82
CA ARG A 261 0.77 -5.90 -18.35
C ARG A 261 -0.53 -6.63 -18.07
N TYR A 262 -1.16 -6.24 -16.99
CA TYR A 262 -2.51 -6.68 -16.62
C TYR A 262 -3.31 -5.47 -16.14
N THR A 263 -4.62 -5.63 -16.13
CA THR A 263 -5.53 -4.74 -15.40
C THR A 263 -6.18 -5.52 -14.26
N PHE A 264 -6.36 -4.87 -13.13
CA PHE A 264 -7.28 -5.37 -12.11
C PHE A 264 -8.21 -4.26 -11.64
N SER A 265 -9.41 -4.65 -11.21
CA SER A 265 -10.28 -3.79 -10.42
C SER A 265 -10.53 -4.48 -9.09
N LEU A 266 -10.31 -3.75 -8.01
CA LEU A 266 -10.63 -4.15 -6.65
C LEU A 266 -11.75 -3.22 -6.17
N ALA A 267 -12.87 -3.77 -5.75
CA ALA A 267 -14.04 -2.99 -5.39
C ALA A 267 -14.70 -3.47 -4.10
N LEU A 268 -15.20 -2.53 -3.31
CA LEU A 268 -16.19 -2.76 -2.27
C LEU A 268 -17.39 -1.87 -2.58
N SER A 269 -18.35 -2.42 -3.33
CA SER A 269 -19.46 -1.66 -3.89
C SER A 269 -20.78 -2.31 -3.53
N ALA A 270 -21.74 -1.50 -3.08
CA ALA A 270 -23.05 -1.99 -2.58
C ALA A 270 -22.90 -3.12 -1.55
N GLY A 271 -21.89 -3.02 -0.67
CA GLY A 271 -21.60 -4.02 0.35
C GLY A 271 -20.97 -5.32 -0.16
N GLN A 272 -20.49 -5.37 -1.40
CA GLN A 272 -19.87 -6.55 -1.98
C GLN A 272 -18.41 -6.29 -2.36
N LEU A 273 -17.49 -7.08 -1.82
CA LEU A 273 -16.09 -7.13 -2.22
C LEU A 273 -15.97 -7.94 -3.52
N SER A 274 -15.32 -7.39 -4.53
CA SER A 274 -15.09 -8.09 -5.79
C SER A 274 -13.71 -7.80 -6.38
N VAL A 275 -13.22 -8.76 -7.18
CA VAL A 275 -11.98 -8.63 -7.95
C VAL A 275 -12.25 -8.99 -9.39
N THR A 276 -11.80 -8.11 -10.30
CA THR A 276 -11.80 -8.32 -11.74
C THR A 276 -10.36 -8.29 -12.22
N ILE A 277 -9.93 -9.24 -13.06
CA ILE A 277 -8.59 -9.27 -13.66
C ILE A 277 -8.74 -9.42 -15.16
N ASN A 278 -8.11 -8.51 -15.93
CA ASN A 278 -8.18 -8.46 -17.40
C ASN A 278 -9.63 -8.51 -17.91
N GLY A 279 -10.52 -7.73 -17.26
CA GLY A 279 -11.92 -7.63 -17.63
C GLY A 279 -12.82 -8.80 -17.19
N LYS A 280 -12.25 -9.84 -16.55
CA LYS A 280 -13.02 -10.97 -16.03
C LYS A 280 -13.15 -10.88 -14.52
N GLN A 281 -14.40 -10.89 -14.00
CA GLN A 281 -14.64 -11.03 -12.57
C GLN A 281 -14.21 -12.42 -12.09
N VAL A 282 -13.31 -12.47 -11.12
CA VAL A 282 -12.68 -13.71 -10.63
C VAL A 282 -12.98 -13.99 -9.15
N TYR A 283 -13.53 -12.99 -8.44
CA TYR A 283 -13.91 -13.12 -7.04
C TYR A 283 -15.10 -12.22 -6.71
N THR A 284 -15.93 -12.69 -5.80
CA THR A 284 -16.99 -11.90 -5.15
C THR A 284 -17.29 -12.49 -3.79
N HIS A 285 -17.50 -11.61 -2.80
CA HIS A 285 -17.84 -11.98 -1.43
C HIS A 285 -18.61 -10.84 -0.76
N THR A 286 -19.55 -11.17 0.09
CA THR A 286 -20.27 -10.19 0.91
C THR A 286 -19.75 -10.28 2.34
N PRO A 287 -19.00 -9.25 2.81
CA PRO A 287 -18.54 -9.17 4.19
C PRO A 287 -19.70 -9.14 5.19
N SER A 288 -19.42 -9.47 6.46
CA SER A 288 -20.42 -9.40 7.52
C SER A 288 -20.93 -7.95 7.71
N ALA A 289 -22.17 -7.82 8.20
CA ALA A 289 -22.80 -6.51 8.42
C ALA A 289 -21.98 -5.63 9.39
N GLY A 290 -21.30 -6.24 10.38
CA GLY A 290 -20.42 -5.53 11.30
C GLY A 290 -19.25 -4.87 10.59
N ILE A 291 -18.61 -5.58 9.68
CA ILE A 291 -17.53 -5.04 8.85
C ILE A 291 -18.06 -3.95 7.91
N LEU A 292 -19.19 -4.18 7.26
CA LEU A 292 -19.76 -3.23 6.30
C LEU A 292 -20.16 -1.88 6.92
N SER A 293 -20.25 -1.77 8.25
CA SER A 293 -20.49 -0.51 8.95
C SER A 293 -19.26 0.39 9.08
N ASN A 294 -18.08 -0.14 8.79
CA ASN A 294 -16.81 0.55 8.93
C ASN A 294 -16.49 1.48 7.74
N LYS A 295 -15.41 2.24 7.87
CA LYS A 295 -14.82 3.06 6.81
C LYS A 295 -13.65 2.33 6.17
N PHE A 296 -13.47 2.58 4.88
CA PHE A 296 -12.46 1.91 4.07
C PHE A 296 -11.65 2.91 3.26
N TYR A 297 -10.51 2.46 2.75
CA TYR A 297 -9.71 3.16 1.75
C TYR A 297 -8.90 2.17 0.92
N PHE A 298 -8.49 2.58 -0.27
CA PHE A 298 -7.64 1.76 -1.12
C PHE A 298 -6.15 1.97 -0.83
N LYS A 299 -5.39 0.93 -1.10
CA LYS A 299 -3.93 0.98 -1.22
C LYS A 299 -3.52 0.23 -2.48
N PHE A 300 -2.40 0.64 -3.10
CA PHE A 300 -1.78 -0.10 -4.19
C PHE A 300 -0.28 0.18 -4.23
N GLY A 301 0.49 -0.69 -4.89
CA GLY A 301 1.93 -0.55 -5.03
C GLY A 301 2.66 -1.87 -4.82
N ASN A 302 3.73 -1.84 -4.04
CA ASN A 302 4.54 -3.00 -3.71
C ASN A 302 4.56 -3.21 -2.19
N TYR A 303 3.97 -4.30 -1.74
CA TYR A 303 4.05 -4.76 -0.35
C TYR A 303 4.42 -6.24 -0.39
N ASP A 304 5.72 -6.51 -0.56
CA ASP A 304 6.26 -7.87 -0.67
C ASP A 304 6.20 -8.59 0.68
N GLN A 305 5.48 -9.69 0.71
CA GLN A 305 5.23 -10.48 1.91
C GLN A 305 6.45 -11.28 2.40
N SER A 306 7.57 -11.18 1.68
CA SER A 306 8.85 -11.83 2.02
C SER A 306 9.91 -10.84 2.52
N THR A 307 9.60 -9.54 2.59
CA THR A 307 10.49 -8.53 3.19
C THR A 307 10.51 -8.63 4.71
N SER A 308 11.44 -7.94 5.36
CA SER A 308 11.54 -7.88 6.81
C SER A 308 11.93 -6.49 7.30
N ALA A 309 11.74 -6.26 8.61
CA ALA A 309 12.25 -5.07 9.28
C ALA A 309 13.79 -5.09 9.30
N GLY A 310 14.39 -3.93 9.10
CA GLY A 310 15.86 -3.80 9.13
C GLY A 310 16.34 -2.52 8.47
N THR A 311 17.66 -2.41 8.33
CA THR A 311 18.27 -1.29 7.60
C THR A 311 17.85 -1.36 6.12
N PRO A 312 17.30 -0.27 5.54
CA PRO A 312 16.88 -0.26 4.16
C PRO A 312 18.04 -0.51 3.19
N SER A 313 17.87 -1.46 2.29
CA SER A 313 18.80 -1.72 1.18
C SER A 313 18.36 -0.93 -0.05
N LYS A 314 19.30 -0.45 -0.86
CA LYS A 314 19.02 0.15 -2.18
C LYS A 314 18.94 -0.87 -3.30
N THR A 315 19.21 -2.14 -3.00
CA THR A 315 19.12 -3.23 -3.98
C THR A 315 17.66 -3.66 -4.13
N PRO A 316 17.10 -3.61 -5.35
CA PRO A 316 15.74 -4.06 -5.58
C PRO A 316 15.57 -5.54 -5.23
N TYR A 317 14.63 -5.85 -4.33
CA TYR A 317 14.20 -7.21 -4.01
C TYR A 317 12.99 -7.59 -4.86
N SER A 318 11.95 -6.75 -4.82
CA SER A 318 10.80 -6.86 -5.72
C SER A 318 10.48 -5.52 -6.37
N ILE A 319 9.82 -5.54 -7.53
CA ILE A 319 9.42 -4.35 -8.29
C ILE A 319 8.02 -4.56 -8.87
N VAL A 320 7.12 -3.62 -8.59
CA VAL A 320 5.81 -3.47 -9.23
C VAL A 320 5.82 -2.18 -10.03
N GLU A 321 5.16 -2.16 -11.17
CA GLU A 321 5.01 -0.99 -12.01
C GLU A 321 3.53 -0.73 -12.29
N ALA A 322 3.10 0.53 -12.13
CA ALA A 322 1.74 0.95 -12.44
C ALA A 322 1.75 2.02 -13.55
N TYR A 323 0.86 1.89 -14.51
CA TYR A 323 0.71 2.78 -15.66
C TYR A 323 -0.48 3.70 -15.53
N LYS A 324 -1.55 3.21 -14.91
CA LYS A 324 -2.80 3.93 -14.75
C LYS A 324 -3.48 3.50 -13.47
N VAL A 325 -4.08 4.44 -12.76
CA VAL A 325 -4.91 4.19 -11.60
C VAL A 325 -6.15 5.08 -11.69
N ASP A 326 -7.31 4.46 -11.73
CA ASP A 326 -8.61 5.12 -11.68
C ASP A 326 -9.31 4.72 -10.37
N VAL A 327 -9.81 5.70 -9.62
CA VAL A 327 -10.62 5.49 -8.43
C VAL A 327 -11.98 6.14 -8.62
N VAL A 328 -13.02 5.42 -8.30
CA VAL A 328 -14.41 5.88 -8.39
C VAL A 328 -15.08 5.71 -7.04
N HIS A 329 -15.70 6.78 -6.53
CA HIS A 329 -16.61 6.80 -5.39
C HIS A 329 -17.92 7.47 -5.81
N GLN A 330 -19.07 6.73 -5.70
CA GLN A 330 -20.41 7.21 -6.07
C GLN A 330 -21.46 6.75 -5.06
#